data_ec8a6a66f71da556dd82b9f17c7484f9
#
_entry.id   ec8a6a66f71da556dd82b9f17c7484f9
#
_cell.length_a   1.000
_cell.length_b   1.000
_cell.length_c   1.000
_cell.angle_alpha   90.00
_cell.angle_beta   90.00
_cell.angle_gamma   90.00
#
_symmetry.space_group_name_H-M   'P 1'
#
loop_
_entity.id
_entity.type
_entity.pdbx_description
1 polymer ?
#
loop_
_entity_poly.entity_id
_entity_poly.type
_entity_poly.pdbx_seq_one_letter_code
_entity_poly.pdbx_strand_id
1 'polypeptide(L)'
;MRSQRQKLMQENGLQLNVVGIADANKAMFSREGFDLGRFREELQEKGKDSSLETLRNEIIGMNIFNSVFVDCTASAGVASLYKDLLLHNVSVVAANKIAASSEYENYRELKQIARQRGVKYLFETNVGAGLPIINTIND
;
A
#
# COMPACT_ATOMS: atom_id res chain seq x y z
N MET A 1 -10.18 0.48 7.87
CA MET A 1 -10.47 -0.08 6.54
C MET A 1 -11.73 -0.94 6.50
N ARG A 2 -11.90 -1.85 7.45
CA ARG A 2 -13.07 -2.75 7.48
C ARG A 2 -14.41 -2.01 7.50
N SER A 3 -14.57 -1.00 8.36
CA SER A 3 -15.82 -0.24 8.46
C SER A 3 -16.07 0.65 7.24
N GLN A 4 -15.01 1.15 6.61
CA GLN A 4 -15.11 1.99 5.43
C GLN A 4 -15.32 1.19 4.15
N ARG A 5 -14.94 -0.09 4.16
CA ARG A 5 -15.08 -0.97 3.01
C ARG A 5 -16.53 -1.10 2.57
N GLN A 6 -17.43 -1.34 3.51
CA GLN A 6 -18.86 -1.41 3.21
C GLN A 6 -19.40 -0.08 2.71
N LYS A 7 -18.97 1.01 3.33
CA LYS A 7 -19.39 2.35 2.94
C LYS A 7 -18.96 2.67 1.52
N LEU A 8 -17.72 2.39 1.16
CA LEU A 8 -17.21 2.61 -0.18
C LEU A 8 -17.96 1.79 -1.22
N MET A 9 -18.27 0.55 -0.90
CA MET A 9 -19.02 -0.30 -1.80
C MET A 9 -20.45 0.19 -2.00
N GLN A 10 -21.11 0.63 -0.93
CA GLN A 10 -22.49 1.11 -0.99
C GLN A 10 -22.61 2.47 -1.65
N GLU A 11 -21.71 3.40 -1.34
CA GLU A 11 -21.80 4.77 -1.82
C GLU A 11 -21.15 4.98 -3.19
N ASN A 12 -20.01 4.34 -3.45
CA ASN A 12 -19.19 4.61 -4.63
C ASN A 12 -19.06 3.41 -5.56
N GLY A 13 -19.65 2.28 -5.23
CA GLY A 13 -19.50 1.05 -6.03
C GLY A 13 -18.11 0.48 -6.04
N LEU A 14 -17.25 0.87 -5.09
CA LEU A 14 -15.88 0.40 -5.01
C LEU A 14 -15.79 -0.82 -4.11
N GLN A 15 -15.20 -1.87 -4.63
CA GLN A 15 -14.91 -3.07 -3.86
C GLN A 15 -13.41 -3.10 -3.54
N LEU A 16 -13.10 -3.08 -2.23
CA LEU A 16 -11.73 -3.25 -1.76
C LEU A 16 -11.48 -4.71 -1.41
N ASN A 17 -10.42 -5.25 -1.96
CA ASN A 17 -10.00 -6.61 -1.67
C ASN A 17 -8.57 -6.59 -1.15
N VAL A 18 -8.38 -6.99 0.10
CA VAL A 18 -7.06 -7.00 0.72
C VAL A 18 -6.38 -8.32 0.40
N VAL A 19 -5.38 -8.28 -0.45
CA VAL A 19 -4.70 -9.46 -0.99
C VAL A 19 -3.30 -9.68 -0.40
N GLY A 20 -2.81 -8.73 0.38
CA GLY A 20 -1.51 -8.84 1.05
C GLY A 20 -1.49 -8.03 2.33
N ILE A 21 -0.90 -8.59 3.36
CA ILE A 21 -0.70 -7.94 4.66
C ILE A 21 0.69 -8.30 5.14
N ALA A 22 1.40 -7.29 5.63
CA ALA A 22 2.76 -7.50 6.15
C ALA A 22 3.01 -6.64 7.38
N ASP A 23 3.84 -7.15 8.27
CA ASP A 23 4.43 -6.40 9.36
C ASP A 23 5.97 -6.45 9.25
N ALA A 24 6.67 -6.05 10.30
CA ALA A 24 8.14 -6.03 10.29
C ALA A 24 8.77 -7.41 10.08
N ASN A 25 8.08 -8.48 10.42
CA ASN A 25 8.64 -9.82 10.47
C ASN A 25 7.98 -10.79 9.50
N LYS A 26 6.69 -10.64 9.25
CA LYS A 26 5.90 -11.61 8.51
C LYS A 26 5.06 -10.94 7.43
N ALA A 27 4.74 -11.72 6.40
CA ALA A 27 3.81 -11.31 5.34
C ALA A 27 2.95 -12.49 4.92
N MET A 28 1.74 -12.19 4.47
CA MET A 28 0.85 -13.18 3.87
C MET A 28 0.16 -12.58 2.66
N PHE A 29 -0.07 -13.41 1.65
CA PHE A 29 -0.69 -13.00 0.39
C PHE A 29 -1.75 -14.02 -0.03
N SER A 30 -2.86 -13.52 -0.59
CA SER A 30 -3.90 -14.37 -1.17
C SER A 30 -4.66 -13.59 -2.24
N ARG A 31 -4.74 -14.13 -3.44
CA ARG A 31 -5.52 -13.51 -4.52
C ARG A 31 -7.01 -13.42 -4.21
N GLU A 32 -7.50 -14.30 -3.37
CA GLU A 32 -8.89 -14.32 -2.96
C GLU A 32 -9.21 -13.27 -1.91
N GLY A 33 -8.18 -12.72 -1.27
CA GLY A 33 -8.33 -11.71 -0.25
C GLY A 33 -8.40 -12.29 1.15
N PHE A 34 -8.34 -11.40 2.13
CA PHE A 34 -8.37 -11.76 3.55
C PHE A 34 -9.55 -11.09 4.24
N ASP A 35 -10.09 -11.79 5.24
CA ASP A 35 -11.02 -11.20 6.19
C ASP A 35 -10.24 -10.37 7.21
N LEU A 36 -10.49 -9.07 7.22
CA LEU A 36 -9.78 -8.15 8.11
C LEU A 36 -10.15 -8.32 9.58
N GLY A 37 -11.18 -9.11 9.88
CA GLY A 37 -11.59 -9.34 11.26
C GLY A 37 -10.56 -10.11 12.10
N ARG A 38 -9.75 -10.94 11.47
CA ARG A 38 -8.77 -11.79 12.15
C ARG A 38 -7.37 -11.70 11.56
N PHE A 39 -7.06 -10.61 10.88
CA PHE A 39 -5.80 -10.52 10.12
C PHE A 39 -4.55 -10.66 11.00
N ARG A 40 -4.58 -10.13 12.23
CA ARG A 40 -3.41 -10.20 13.12
C ARG A 40 -3.09 -11.62 13.53
N GLU A 41 -4.10 -12.37 13.91
CA GLU A 41 -3.95 -13.78 14.30
C GLU A 41 -3.53 -14.62 13.10
N GLU A 42 -4.15 -14.41 11.96
CA GLU A 42 -3.79 -15.13 10.73
C GLU A 42 -2.35 -14.82 10.30
N LEU A 43 -1.91 -13.58 10.41
CA LEU A 43 -0.55 -13.20 10.07
C LEU A 43 0.46 -13.90 10.98
N GLN A 44 0.17 -14.02 12.27
CA GLN A 44 1.04 -14.73 13.21
C GLN A 44 1.06 -16.23 12.96
N GLU A 45 -0.08 -16.82 12.60
CA GLU A 45 -0.19 -18.26 12.38
C GLU A 45 0.26 -18.70 10.99
N LYS A 46 -0.15 -17.98 9.96
CA LYS A 46 0.05 -18.38 8.55
C LYS A 46 1.06 -17.52 7.81
N GLY A 47 1.46 -16.39 8.38
CA GLY A 47 2.45 -15.52 7.77
C GLY A 47 3.80 -16.19 7.64
N LYS A 48 4.50 -15.89 6.55
CA LYS A 48 5.86 -16.36 6.30
C LYS A 48 6.83 -15.23 6.62
N ASP A 49 8.06 -15.59 6.95
CA ASP A 49 9.11 -14.61 7.15
C ASP A 49 9.25 -13.74 5.92
N SER A 50 9.32 -12.44 6.13
CA SER A 50 9.33 -11.48 5.04
C SER A 50 10.60 -10.64 5.05
N SER A 51 11.11 -10.38 3.85
CA SER A 51 12.14 -9.39 3.61
C SER A 51 11.58 -8.35 2.64
N LEU A 52 12.29 -7.23 2.50
CA LEU A 52 11.88 -6.20 1.53
C LEU A 52 11.86 -6.75 0.11
N GLU A 53 12.85 -7.55 -0.24
CA GLU A 53 12.93 -8.17 -1.55
C GLU A 53 11.76 -9.14 -1.79
N THR A 54 11.46 -9.99 -0.82
CA THR A 54 10.34 -10.93 -0.91
C THR A 54 9.02 -10.18 -1.03
N LEU A 55 8.81 -9.14 -0.24
CA LEU A 55 7.61 -8.32 -0.28
C LEU A 55 7.42 -7.69 -1.67
N ARG A 56 8.47 -7.08 -2.20
CA ARG A 56 8.47 -6.49 -3.53
C ARG A 56 8.12 -7.54 -4.60
N ASN A 57 8.79 -8.67 -4.57
CA ASN A 57 8.60 -9.71 -5.58
C ASN A 57 7.20 -10.31 -5.54
N GLU A 58 6.64 -10.50 -4.35
CA GLU A 58 5.28 -11.01 -4.20
C GLU A 58 4.24 -10.02 -4.73
N ILE A 59 4.37 -8.75 -4.39
CA ILE A 59 3.42 -7.72 -4.85
C ILE A 59 3.45 -7.62 -6.37
N ILE A 60 4.63 -7.52 -6.95
CA ILE A 60 4.80 -7.40 -8.41
C ILE A 60 4.36 -8.69 -9.09
N GLY A 61 4.72 -9.83 -8.52
CA GLY A 61 4.39 -11.13 -9.09
C GLY A 61 2.90 -11.44 -9.11
N MET A 62 2.11 -10.87 -8.20
CA MET A 62 0.66 -11.02 -8.23
C MET A 62 0.04 -10.38 -9.47
N ASN A 63 0.62 -9.30 -9.96
CA ASN A 63 0.20 -8.63 -11.19
C ASN A 63 -1.30 -8.39 -11.27
N ILE A 64 -1.88 -7.90 -10.19
CA ILE A 64 -3.32 -7.63 -10.11
C ILE A 64 -3.59 -6.21 -10.58
N PHE A 65 -4.54 -6.07 -11.49
CA PHE A 65 -4.96 -4.76 -12.00
C PHE A 65 -5.55 -3.89 -10.88
N ASN A 66 -5.24 -2.60 -10.92
CA ASN A 66 -5.65 -1.63 -9.89
C ASN A 66 -5.14 -1.96 -8.49
N SER A 67 -3.94 -2.48 -8.40
CA SER A 67 -3.30 -2.72 -7.11
C SER A 67 -2.90 -1.41 -6.44
N VAL A 68 -3.10 -1.34 -5.14
CA VAL A 68 -2.69 -0.21 -4.31
C VAL A 68 -1.89 -0.75 -3.13
N PHE A 69 -0.69 -0.21 -2.96
CA PHE A 69 0.15 -0.50 -1.81
C PHE A 69 -0.04 0.59 -0.76
N VAL A 70 -0.48 0.19 0.42
CA VAL A 70 -0.69 1.12 1.54
C VAL A 70 0.42 0.94 2.55
N ASP A 71 1.21 2.00 2.77
CA ASP A 71 2.33 1.97 3.70
C ASP A 71 2.02 2.81 4.93
N CYS A 72 1.83 2.14 6.07
CA CYS A 72 1.61 2.76 7.36
C CYS A 72 2.82 2.66 8.28
N THR A 73 4.00 2.36 7.72
CA THR A 73 5.23 2.20 8.49
C THR A 73 6.00 3.51 8.62
N ALA A 74 7.09 3.46 9.38
CA ALA A 74 8.09 4.52 9.43
C ALA A 74 9.44 4.00 8.90
N SER A 75 9.41 3.03 8.00
CA SER A 75 10.60 2.33 7.50
C SER A 75 11.14 2.97 6.23
N ALA A 76 12.40 3.37 6.24
CA ALA A 76 13.09 3.81 5.04
C ALA A 76 13.21 2.68 4.02
N GLY A 77 13.36 1.45 4.50
CA GLY A 77 13.41 0.27 3.63
C GLY A 77 12.13 0.07 2.85
N VAL A 78 10.98 0.20 3.51
CA VAL A 78 9.68 0.09 2.83
C VAL A 78 9.51 1.24 1.83
N ALA A 79 9.89 2.45 2.20
CA ALA A 79 9.82 3.59 1.29
C ALA A 79 10.67 3.40 0.04
N SER A 80 11.77 2.67 0.14
CA SER A 80 12.65 2.38 -1.00
C SER A 80 11.97 1.49 -2.06
N LEU A 81 10.88 0.84 -1.74
CA LEU A 81 10.13 -0.01 -2.67
C LEU A 81 9.22 0.79 -3.60
N TYR A 82 8.89 2.02 -3.28
CA TYR A 82 7.88 2.79 -4.00
C TYR A 82 8.18 2.93 -5.48
N LYS A 83 9.44 3.21 -5.84
CA LYS A 83 9.84 3.38 -7.23
C LYS A 83 9.52 2.13 -8.05
N ASP A 84 9.94 0.97 -7.59
CA ASP A 84 9.69 -0.29 -8.30
C ASP A 84 8.21 -0.61 -8.38
N LEU A 85 7.46 -0.36 -7.30
CA LEU A 85 6.02 -0.60 -7.30
C LEU A 85 5.31 0.29 -8.33
N LEU A 86 5.65 1.57 -8.35
CA LEU A 86 5.06 2.50 -9.33
C LEU A 86 5.42 2.10 -10.77
N LEU A 87 6.66 1.67 -10.99
CA LEU A 87 7.09 1.20 -12.31
C LEU A 87 6.34 -0.05 -12.78
N HIS A 88 5.80 -0.81 -11.86
CA HIS A 88 5.01 -2.01 -12.17
C HIS A 88 3.49 -1.77 -12.03
N ASN A 89 3.08 -0.52 -12.14
CA ASN A 89 1.68 -0.10 -12.19
C ASN A 89 0.92 -0.33 -10.87
N VAL A 90 1.64 -0.32 -9.75
CA VAL A 90 1.05 -0.36 -8.42
C VAL A 90 1.01 1.06 -7.87
N SER A 91 -0.18 1.54 -7.55
CA SER A 91 -0.33 2.84 -6.89
C SER A 91 0.13 2.74 -5.44
N VAL A 92 0.65 3.84 -4.90
CA VAL A 92 1.17 3.89 -3.53
C VAL A 92 0.42 4.96 -2.74
N VAL A 93 -0.08 4.56 -1.58
CA VAL A 93 -0.67 5.47 -0.59
C VAL A 93 0.16 5.35 0.68
N ALA A 94 0.83 6.42 1.08
CA ALA A 94 1.80 6.36 2.16
C ALA A 94 1.44 7.31 3.30
N ALA A 95 1.39 6.77 4.51
CA ALA A 95 1.50 7.54 5.73
C ALA A 95 2.97 7.68 6.17
N ASN A 96 3.86 6.97 5.52
CA ASN A 96 5.30 7.02 5.75
C ASN A 96 5.88 8.31 5.17
N LYS A 97 6.42 9.16 6.03
CA LYS A 97 6.89 10.48 5.65
C LYS A 97 8.31 10.48 5.06
N ILE A 98 9.01 9.38 5.14
CA ILE A 98 10.43 9.32 4.77
C ILE A 98 10.62 9.61 3.28
N ALA A 99 9.82 8.98 2.41
CA ALA A 99 9.95 9.20 0.96
C ALA A 99 9.56 10.63 0.56
N ALA A 100 8.59 11.22 1.23
CA ALA A 100 8.12 12.57 0.93
C ALA A 100 9.04 13.64 1.52
N SER A 101 9.69 13.34 2.64
CA SER A 101 10.61 14.25 3.32
C SER A 101 12.07 14.09 2.89
N SER A 102 12.37 13.09 2.08
CA SER A 102 13.69 12.88 1.51
C SER A 102 13.98 13.97 0.47
N GLU A 103 15.12 13.87 -0.18
CA GLU A 103 15.51 14.86 -1.16
C GLU A 103 14.40 15.15 -2.17
N TYR A 104 14.20 16.42 -2.48
CA TYR A 104 13.18 16.89 -3.40
C TYR A 104 13.21 16.14 -4.75
N GLU A 105 14.40 15.85 -5.24
CA GLU A 105 14.56 15.12 -6.50
C GLU A 105 13.96 13.72 -6.44
N ASN A 106 14.10 13.04 -5.32
CA ASN A 106 13.52 11.71 -5.15
C ASN A 106 11.99 11.77 -5.16
N TYR A 107 11.42 12.72 -4.44
CA TYR A 107 9.98 12.94 -4.43
C TYR A 107 9.45 13.25 -5.83
N ARG A 108 10.15 14.13 -6.54
CA ARG A 108 9.80 14.54 -7.90
C ARG A 108 9.84 13.35 -8.85
N GLU A 109 10.85 12.50 -8.73
CA GLU A 109 10.98 11.29 -9.53
C GLU A 109 9.80 10.36 -9.33
N LEU A 110 9.40 10.11 -8.08
CA LEU A 110 8.25 9.26 -7.77
C LEU A 110 6.96 9.80 -8.38
N LYS A 111 6.74 11.09 -8.26
CA LYS A 111 5.57 11.74 -8.86
C LYS A 111 5.57 11.64 -10.37
N GLN A 112 6.72 11.79 -10.99
CA GLN A 112 6.86 11.69 -12.44
C GLN A 112 6.59 10.27 -12.92
N ILE A 113 7.13 9.27 -12.26
CA ILE A 113 6.89 7.87 -12.59
C ILE A 113 5.39 7.55 -12.48
N ALA A 114 4.76 7.96 -11.41
CA ALA A 114 3.33 7.74 -11.21
C ALA A 114 2.52 8.33 -12.35
N ARG A 115 2.84 9.53 -12.77
CA ARG A 115 2.17 10.21 -13.89
C ARG A 115 2.38 9.49 -15.20
N GLN A 116 3.60 9.07 -15.49
CA GLN A 116 3.93 8.36 -16.72
C GLN A 116 3.24 7.01 -16.82
N ARG A 117 3.08 6.33 -15.68
CA ARG A 117 2.46 5.02 -15.62
C ARG A 117 0.95 5.04 -15.46
N GLY A 118 0.37 6.22 -15.25
CA GLY A 118 -1.07 6.33 -15.02
C GLY A 118 -1.52 5.78 -13.67
N VAL A 119 -0.61 5.72 -12.71
CA VAL A 119 -0.90 5.32 -11.33
C VAL A 119 -0.76 6.51 -10.41
N LYS A 120 -1.08 6.33 -9.13
CA LYS A 120 -1.06 7.42 -8.17
C LYS A 120 -0.03 7.19 -7.08
N TYR A 121 0.63 8.26 -6.70
CA TYR A 121 1.44 8.31 -5.50
C TYR A 121 0.84 9.38 -4.59
N LEU A 122 0.18 8.94 -3.53
CA LEU A 122 -0.48 9.80 -2.56
C LEU A 122 0.18 9.63 -1.20
N PHE A 123 0.39 10.73 -0.52
CA PHE A 123 0.94 10.67 0.82
C PHE A 123 0.24 11.70 1.71
N GLU A 124 0.15 11.37 2.99
CA GLU A 124 -0.42 12.24 4.00
C GLU A 124 0.71 13.10 4.58
N THR A 125 0.73 14.38 4.25
CA THR A 125 1.69 15.30 4.82
C THR A 125 1.17 15.92 6.09
N ASN A 126 -0.08 15.77 6.35
CA ASN A 126 -0.71 16.43 7.45
C ASN A 126 -0.59 15.60 8.70
N VAL A 127 -0.03 16.18 9.68
CA VAL A 127 0.27 15.54 10.94
C VAL A 127 -0.97 15.47 11.83
N GLY A 128 -2.09 15.14 11.26
CA GLY A 128 -3.22 14.79 12.09
C GLY A 128 -2.94 13.44 12.67
N ALA A 129 -2.37 13.40 13.83
CA ALA A 129 -2.01 12.17 14.49
C ALA A 129 -3.16 11.17 14.45
N GLY A 130 -2.99 10.10 13.72
CA GLY A 130 -3.84 8.95 13.84
C GLY A 130 -5.10 8.91 12.98
N LEU A 131 -5.27 9.82 12.04
CA LEU A 131 -6.38 9.72 11.09
C LEU A 131 -5.86 9.57 9.68
N PRO A 132 -5.88 8.36 9.15
CA PRO A 132 -5.67 8.21 7.72
C PRO A 132 -6.88 8.77 7.01
N ILE A 133 -6.77 10.00 6.58
CA ILE A 133 -7.71 10.49 5.60
C ILE A 133 -7.23 9.99 4.26
N ILE A 134 -7.60 8.80 3.95
CA ILE A 134 -7.51 8.36 2.59
C ILE A 134 -8.72 8.96 1.90
N ASN A 135 -8.57 10.18 1.48
CA ASN A 135 -9.54 10.73 0.59
C ASN A 135 -9.24 10.21 -0.78
N THR A 136 -9.89 9.15 -1.03
CA THR A 136 -10.30 8.77 -2.31
C THR A 136 -9.39 8.26 -3.26
N ILE A 137 -9.68 7.23 -3.45
CA ILE A 137 -9.71 6.62 -4.74
C ILE A 137 -10.91 7.17 -5.48
N ASN A 138 -10.73 8.26 -6.11
CA ASN A 138 -11.65 8.63 -7.17
C ASN A 138 -11.27 7.79 -8.36
N ASP A 139 -12.21 7.01 -8.81
CA ASP A 139 -12.13 6.32 -10.07
C ASP A 139 -11.54 7.11 -11.15
#